data_8c05008110104bb901c82c503ea93d3c
#
_entry.id   8c05008110104bb901c82c503ea93d3c
#
_cell.length_a   1.000
_cell.length_b   1.000
_cell.length_c   1.000
_cell.angle_alpha   90.00
_cell.angle_beta   90.00
_cell.angle_gamma   90.00
#
_symmetry.space_group_name_H-M   'P 1'
#
loop_
_entity.id
_entity.type
_entity.pdbx_description
1 polymer ?
#
loop_
_entity_poly.entity_id
_entity_poly.type
_entity_poly.pdbx_seq_one_letter_code
_entity_poly.pdbx_strand_id
1 'polypeptide(L)'
;MLYKRKYIDSRAFSIKFEGNFEGGTKGSMFLGIHDDFSKNETISAPLVNETLSEKWKINITSFGLKNNKYKTRSSEKPTPIEIDTGSNVFYLPMQYFEDIKNDLGKFDCQIEDESHIKRMRFKCDKNGNYPDFQFIINGYIFTIPKENAYFIKDNDKEHLYSKAIFVDTTHLIGSAFFYYFHSLFDMDSNDLKFYPLNKDLLQKDGESNESNALSISLIVIGSIAFIAGVIFVVYFVFIKKKKKLDNNLTIESNEGLIKEEERE
;
A
#
# COMPACT_ATOMS: atom_id res chain seq x y z
N MET A 1 3.63 28.49 25.36
CA MET A 1 2.85 29.65 25.85
C MET A 1 1.34 29.43 25.69
N LEU A 2 0.85 28.95 24.54
CA LEU A 2 -0.59 28.73 24.27
C LEU A 2 -1.25 27.73 25.22
N TYR A 3 -0.62 26.59 25.48
CA TYR A 3 -1.08 25.59 26.44
C TYR A 3 -1.22 26.14 27.85
N LYS A 4 -0.20 26.87 28.35
CA LYS A 4 -0.25 27.50 29.67
C LYS A 4 -1.38 28.54 29.81
N ARG A 5 -1.82 29.15 28.71
CA ARG A 5 -2.94 30.09 28.65
C ARG A 5 -4.29 29.43 28.34
N LYS A 6 -4.34 28.09 28.26
CA LYS A 6 -5.54 27.31 27.96
C LYS A 6 -6.20 27.64 26.62
N TYR A 7 -5.42 28.10 25.64
CA TYR A 7 -5.89 28.25 24.27
C TYR A 7 -5.89 26.93 23.50
N ILE A 8 -5.11 25.95 23.97
CA ILE A 8 -5.09 24.56 23.47
C ILE A 8 -5.08 23.62 24.67
N ASP A 9 -5.71 22.48 24.54
CA ASP A 9 -5.89 21.49 25.62
C ASP A 9 -4.72 20.52 25.76
N SER A 10 -3.83 20.45 24.75
CA SER A 10 -2.66 19.57 24.72
C SER A 10 -1.46 20.27 24.11
N ARG A 11 -0.25 19.83 24.48
CA ARG A 11 1.01 20.25 23.86
C ARG A 11 1.26 19.45 22.60
N ALA A 12 0.36 19.58 21.63
CA ALA A 12 0.41 18.86 20.37
C ALA A 12 0.14 19.80 19.20
N PHE A 13 0.59 19.39 18.03
CA PHE A 13 0.21 19.98 16.76
C PHE A 13 0.21 18.91 15.68
N SER A 14 -0.58 19.09 14.63
CA SER A 14 -0.56 18.18 13.52
C SER A 14 -0.38 18.90 12.18
N ILE A 15 0.19 18.19 11.21
CA ILE A 15 0.49 18.70 9.88
C ILE A 15 -0.01 17.71 8.84
N LYS A 16 -0.71 18.23 7.83
CA LYS A 16 -0.98 17.50 6.58
C LYS A 16 -0.75 18.39 5.38
N PHE A 17 -0.35 17.80 4.27
CA PHE A 17 -0.28 18.46 2.99
C PHE A 17 -1.40 17.96 2.07
N GLU A 18 -1.91 18.86 1.22
CA GLU A 18 -2.95 18.59 0.24
C GLU A 18 -2.46 18.96 -1.15
N GLY A 19 -2.85 18.18 -2.16
CA GLY A 19 -2.44 18.38 -3.54
C GLY A 19 -1.29 17.48 -3.96
N ASN A 20 -0.77 17.72 -5.15
CA ASN A 20 0.44 17.10 -5.65
C ASN A 20 1.58 18.12 -5.66
N PHE A 21 2.79 17.64 -5.60
CA PHE A 21 3.99 18.48 -5.53
C PHE A 21 4.14 19.42 -6.75
N GLU A 22 3.59 19.05 -7.91
CA GLU A 22 3.65 19.81 -9.16
C GLU A 22 2.61 20.94 -9.25
N GLY A 23 1.47 20.78 -8.59
CA GLY A 23 0.33 21.72 -8.66
C GLY A 23 0.30 22.80 -7.59
N GLY A 24 1.34 22.89 -6.76
CA GLY A 24 1.36 23.77 -5.58
C GLY A 24 0.79 23.09 -4.34
N THR A 25 1.53 23.22 -3.25
CA THR A 25 1.23 22.59 -1.98
C THR A 25 0.36 23.50 -1.13
N LYS A 26 -0.78 23.00 -0.70
CA LYS A 26 -1.49 23.57 0.46
C LYS A 26 -1.13 22.70 1.66
N GLY A 27 -0.68 23.33 2.73
CA GLY A 27 -0.44 22.66 4.00
C GLY A 27 -1.40 23.21 5.05
N SER A 28 -1.86 22.35 5.94
CA SER A 28 -2.63 22.71 7.10
C SER A 28 -1.87 22.32 8.35
N MET A 29 -1.78 23.24 9.30
CA MET A 29 -1.24 23.00 10.63
C MET A 29 -2.35 23.25 11.65
N PHE A 30 -2.57 22.28 12.52
CA PHE A 30 -3.56 22.36 13.59
C PHE A 30 -2.84 22.36 14.93
N LEU A 31 -3.25 23.24 15.82
CA LEU A 31 -2.75 23.29 17.20
C LEU A 31 -3.69 22.50 18.12
N GLY A 32 -3.13 21.64 18.95
CA GLY A 32 -3.88 20.65 19.74
C GLY A 32 -4.08 19.34 18.96
N ILE A 33 -4.97 18.48 19.46
CA ILE A 33 -5.27 17.17 18.84
C ILE A 33 -6.43 17.35 17.86
N HIS A 34 -6.15 17.13 16.58
CA HIS A 34 -7.15 17.16 15.52
C HIS A 34 -8.09 15.93 15.59
N ASP A 35 -9.32 16.08 15.11
CA ASP A 35 -10.36 15.04 15.12
C ASP A 35 -9.95 13.72 14.47
N ASP A 36 -9.12 13.75 13.43
CA ASP A 36 -8.58 12.54 12.78
C ASP A 36 -7.88 11.61 13.78
N PHE A 37 -7.23 12.17 14.81
CA PHE A 37 -6.49 11.41 15.83
C PHE A 37 -7.32 11.02 17.04
N SER A 38 -8.44 11.66 17.28
CA SER A 38 -9.35 11.35 18.40
C SER A 38 -10.44 10.35 18.02
N LYS A 39 -10.82 10.28 16.76
CA LYS A 39 -11.98 9.51 16.27
C LYS A 39 -11.61 8.29 15.43
N ASN A 40 -10.35 8.19 14.97
CA ASN A 40 -9.92 7.15 14.04
C ASN A 40 -8.76 6.34 14.63
N GLU A 41 -8.58 5.13 14.10
CA GLU A 41 -7.40 4.33 14.37
C GLU A 41 -6.15 5.01 13.78
N THR A 42 -5.14 5.20 14.60
CA THR A 42 -3.89 5.84 14.25
C THR A 42 -2.71 4.96 14.61
N ILE A 43 -1.62 5.11 13.88
CA ILE A 43 -0.37 4.41 14.16
C ILE A 43 0.51 5.30 15.03
N SER A 44 0.83 4.85 16.22
CA SER A 44 1.75 5.53 17.14
C SER A 44 3.18 5.08 16.88
N ALA A 45 4.10 6.02 16.82
CA ALA A 45 5.53 5.80 16.75
C ALA A 45 6.22 6.56 17.90
N PRO A 46 6.68 5.85 18.94
CA PRO A 46 7.36 6.47 20.07
C PRO A 46 8.58 7.27 19.63
N LEU A 47 8.76 8.44 20.20
CA LEU A 47 9.96 9.25 19.97
C LEU A 47 11.20 8.57 20.57
N VAL A 48 12.29 8.63 19.83
CA VAL A 48 13.58 8.21 20.35
C VAL A 48 14.07 9.23 21.38
N ASN A 49 14.13 8.81 22.64
CA ASN A 49 14.62 9.63 23.73
C ASN A 49 16.16 9.76 23.65
N GLU A 50 16.62 10.70 22.86
CA GLU A 50 18.01 11.16 22.96
C GLU A 50 18.01 12.36 23.94
N THR A 51 18.70 12.22 25.03
CA THR A 51 18.71 13.14 26.18
C THR A 51 19.08 14.60 25.87
N LEU A 52 19.43 14.92 24.62
CA LEU A 52 19.81 16.25 24.16
C LEU A 52 19.22 16.62 22.79
N SER A 53 18.33 15.81 22.23
CA SER A 53 17.79 16.07 20.89
C SER A 53 16.44 16.80 21.00
N GLU A 54 16.40 18.05 20.55
CA GLU A 54 15.15 18.82 20.35
C GLU A 54 14.43 18.39 19.05
N LYS A 55 14.80 17.26 18.46
CA LYS A 55 14.35 16.81 17.16
C LYS A 55 13.31 15.69 17.27
N TRP A 56 12.34 15.73 16.38
CA TRP A 56 11.33 14.69 16.23
C TRP A 56 11.93 13.47 15.55
N LYS A 57 12.44 12.52 16.31
CA LYS A 57 13.03 11.28 15.81
C LYS A 57 12.19 10.08 16.19
N ILE A 58 11.96 9.20 15.23
CA ILE A 58 11.33 7.87 15.40
C ILE A 58 12.25 6.78 14.88
N ASN A 59 11.95 5.55 15.24
CA ASN A 59 12.64 4.39 14.68
C ASN A 59 11.92 3.89 13.44
N ILE A 60 12.67 3.69 12.34
CA ILE A 60 12.25 2.85 11.23
C ILE A 60 12.95 1.50 11.32
N THR A 61 12.25 0.43 10.99
CA THR A 61 12.81 -0.92 10.98
C THR A 61 13.25 -1.36 9.59
N SER A 62 12.70 -0.73 8.55
CA SER A 62 13.08 -1.01 7.17
C SER A 62 12.70 0.11 6.22
N PHE A 63 13.40 0.13 5.08
CA PHE A 63 13.03 0.84 3.85
C PHE A 63 13.14 -0.12 2.67
N GLY A 64 12.25 0.00 1.70
CA GLY A 64 12.28 -0.85 0.51
C GLY A 64 11.50 -0.27 -0.66
N LEU A 65 11.53 -1.00 -1.76
CA LEU A 65 10.76 -0.73 -2.97
C LEU A 65 9.52 -1.62 -2.95
N LYS A 66 8.35 -1.07 -3.24
CA LYS A 66 7.13 -1.87 -3.37
C LYS A 66 7.27 -2.80 -4.57
N ASN A 67 7.33 -4.07 -4.27
CA ASN A 67 7.31 -5.12 -5.26
C ASN A 67 6.55 -6.31 -4.66
N ASN A 68 5.69 -6.97 -5.44
CA ASN A 68 4.86 -8.11 -5.01
C ASN A 68 5.64 -9.30 -4.42
N LYS A 69 6.96 -9.25 -4.37
CA LYS A 69 7.85 -10.32 -3.89
C LYS A 69 8.82 -9.90 -2.78
N TYR A 70 8.88 -8.63 -2.39
CA TYR A 70 9.86 -8.19 -1.39
C TYR A 70 9.23 -8.07 -0.01
N LYS A 71 9.66 -8.98 0.86
CA LYS A 71 9.70 -8.68 2.29
C LYS A 71 10.76 -7.61 2.45
N THR A 72 10.34 -6.40 2.83
CA THR A 72 11.24 -5.38 3.36
C THR A 72 12.19 -6.07 4.35
N ARG A 73 13.48 -6.09 4.05
CA ARG A 73 14.45 -6.68 4.98
C ARG A 73 14.49 -5.78 6.21
N SER A 74 14.07 -6.33 7.34
CA SER A 74 14.24 -5.66 8.62
C SER A 74 15.74 -5.51 8.87
N SER A 75 16.19 -4.30 9.18
CA SER A 75 17.49 -4.14 9.79
C SER A 75 17.45 -4.85 11.15
N GLU A 76 18.51 -5.55 11.55
CA GLU A 76 18.58 -6.19 12.86
C GLU A 76 18.39 -5.19 14.01
N LYS A 77 18.61 -3.91 13.74
CA LYS A 77 18.38 -2.80 14.69
C LYS A 77 17.57 -1.69 14.04
N PRO A 78 16.54 -1.20 14.74
CA PRO A 78 15.80 -0.02 14.29
C PRO A 78 16.74 1.17 14.09
N THR A 79 16.50 1.94 13.04
CA THR A 79 17.30 3.11 12.68
C THR A 79 16.56 4.38 13.10
N PRO A 80 17.14 5.21 13.97
CA PRO A 80 16.59 6.53 14.29
C PRO A 80 16.60 7.41 13.04
N ILE A 81 15.43 8.00 12.74
CA ILE A 81 15.27 8.91 11.62
C ILE A 81 14.50 10.15 12.05
N GLU A 82 14.96 11.32 11.61
CA GLU A 82 14.31 12.60 11.90
C GLU A 82 13.09 12.81 10.99
N ILE A 83 12.03 13.35 11.51
CA ILE A 83 10.86 13.79 10.74
C ILE A 83 11.00 15.28 10.49
N ASP A 84 11.21 15.65 9.21
CA ASP A 84 11.52 17.02 8.81
C ASP A 84 10.57 17.50 7.71
N THR A 85 9.65 18.41 8.08
CA THR A 85 8.71 19.03 7.16
C THR A 85 9.35 20.02 6.19
N GLY A 86 10.56 20.49 6.50
CA GLY A 86 11.32 21.46 5.71
C GLY A 86 12.10 20.83 4.54
N SER A 87 12.28 19.51 4.55
CA SER A 87 12.94 18.78 3.45
C SER A 87 11.91 18.19 2.50
N ASN A 88 12.18 18.22 1.20
CA ASN A 88 11.35 17.55 0.19
C ASN A 88 11.87 16.16 -0.23
N VAL A 89 12.92 15.68 0.40
CA VAL A 89 13.58 14.40 0.12
C VAL A 89 13.66 13.53 1.36
N PHE A 90 14.01 12.27 1.17
CA PHE A 90 14.32 11.31 2.23
C PHE A 90 15.82 11.09 2.25
N TYR A 91 16.51 11.40 3.34
CA TYR A 91 17.88 10.98 3.56
C TYR A 91 17.91 9.70 4.34
N LEU A 92 18.39 8.63 3.72
CA LEU A 92 18.32 7.27 4.24
C LEU A 92 19.72 6.68 4.45
N PRO A 93 19.90 5.78 5.43
CA PRO A 93 21.14 5.06 5.62
C PRO A 93 21.57 4.30 4.37
N MET A 94 22.89 4.32 4.08
CA MET A 94 23.48 3.60 2.96
C MET A 94 23.21 2.09 2.99
N GLN A 95 23.02 1.49 4.17
CA GLN A 95 22.66 0.08 4.31
C GLN A 95 21.38 -0.28 3.54
N TYR A 96 20.37 0.59 3.52
CA TYR A 96 19.14 0.33 2.76
C TYR A 96 19.37 0.38 1.25
N PHE A 97 20.32 1.20 0.78
CA PHE A 97 20.72 1.20 -0.61
C PHE A 97 21.35 -0.14 -1.01
N GLU A 98 22.27 -0.66 -0.20
CA GLU A 98 22.94 -1.95 -0.46
C GLU A 98 21.92 -3.10 -0.55
N ASP A 99 20.84 -3.04 0.27
CA ASP A 99 19.80 -4.05 0.28
C ASP A 99 18.93 -4.04 -0.98
N ILE A 100 18.68 -2.86 -1.58
CA ILE A 100 17.74 -2.71 -2.71
C ILE A 100 18.40 -2.55 -4.07
N LYS A 101 19.71 -2.23 -4.13
CA LYS A 101 20.43 -1.98 -5.40
C LYS A 101 20.31 -3.13 -6.41
N ASN A 102 20.31 -4.38 -5.92
CA ASN A 102 20.20 -5.56 -6.76
C ASN A 102 18.79 -5.75 -7.34
N ASP A 103 17.78 -5.09 -6.76
CA ASP A 103 16.41 -5.16 -7.20
C ASP A 103 16.05 -4.09 -8.22
N LEU A 104 16.86 -3.05 -8.31
CA LEU A 104 16.68 -1.96 -9.27
C LEU A 104 16.70 -2.41 -10.73
N GLY A 105 17.43 -3.48 -11.05
CA GLY A 105 17.45 -4.06 -12.39
C GLY A 105 16.08 -4.60 -12.88
N LYS A 106 15.06 -4.63 -12.00
CA LYS A 106 13.68 -4.99 -12.37
C LYS A 106 12.84 -3.79 -12.76
N PHE A 107 13.38 -2.60 -12.56
CA PHE A 107 12.77 -1.32 -12.89
C PHE A 107 13.66 -0.60 -13.90
N ASP A 108 13.09 0.26 -14.69
CA ASP A 108 13.84 1.08 -15.66
C ASP A 108 14.59 2.20 -14.93
N CYS A 109 15.41 1.82 -13.96
CA CYS A 109 16.15 2.71 -13.08
C CYS A 109 17.65 2.37 -13.07
N GLN A 110 18.46 3.42 -13.02
CA GLN A 110 19.90 3.37 -12.86
C GLN A 110 20.30 4.01 -11.54
N ILE A 111 21.52 3.73 -11.09
CA ILE A 111 22.12 4.39 -9.93
C ILE A 111 22.77 5.68 -10.40
N GLU A 112 22.39 6.81 -9.81
CA GLU A 112 23.14 8.05 -9.91
C GLU A 112 24.04 8.16 -8.68
N ASP A 113 25.34 8.07 -8.91
CA ASP A 113 26.38 8.19 -7.88
C ASP A 113 26.95 9.60 -7.89
N GLU A 114 26.62 10.39 -6.87
CA GLU A 114 27.25 11.68 -6.59
C GLU A 114 28.46 11.46 -5.66
N SER A 115 29.44 10.69 -6.13
CA SER A 115 30.57 10.19 -5.32
C SER A 115 31.38 11.29 -4.62
N HIS A 116 31.46 12.51 -5.21
CA HIS A 116 32.13 13.66 -4.59
C HIS A 116 31.48 14.14 -3.29
N ILE A 117 30.18 13.79 -3.06
CA ILE A 117 29.42 14.09 -1.84
C ILE A 117 28.87 12.84 -1.16
N LYS A 118 29.30 11.64 -1.61
CA LYS A 118 28.88 10.34 -1.06
C LYS A 118 27.35 10.20 -0.96
N ARG A 119 26.67 10.49 -2.06
CA ARG A 119 25.22 10.35 -2.18
C ARG A 119 24.87 9.42 -3.32
N MET A 120 23.94 8.53 -3.07
CA MET A 120 23.38 7.64 -4.07
C MET A 120 21.89 7.91 -4.20
N ARG A 121 21.36 7.91 -5.42
CA ARG A 121 19.92 7.95 -5.70
C ARG A 121 19.60 7.15 -6.95
N PHE A 122 18.30 6.96 -7.21
CA PHE A 122 17.83 6.35 -8.44
C PHE A 122 17.52 7.40 -9.50
N LYS A 123 17.87 7.08 -10.71
CA LYS A 123 17.51 7.80 -11.93
C LYS A 123 16.75 6.82 -12.81
N CYS A 124 15.47 7.06 -13.07
CA CYS A 124 14.60 6.17 -13.81
C CYS A 124 14.15 6.81 -15.11
N ASP A 125 13.86 6.00 -16.14
CA ASP A 125 13.21 6.51 -17.35
C ASP A 125 11.82 7.06 -16.99
N LYS A 126 11.48 8.24 -17.49
CA LYS A 126 10.21 8.91 -17.20
C LYS A 126 8.99 8.10 -17.62
N ASN A 127 9.11 7.35 -18.71
CA ASN A 127 8.05 6.52 -19.26
C ASN A 127 8.20 5.04 -18.88
N GLY A 128 9.23 4.72 -18.09
CA GLY A 128 9.54 3.38 -17.66
C GLY A 128 8.74 2.92 -16.45
N ASN A 129 9.06 1.72 -16.01
CA ASN A 129 8.53 1.17 -14.75
C ASN A 129 9.44 1.60 -13.60
N TYR A 130 8.90 2.27 -12.58
CA TYR A 130 9.61 2.66 -11.37
C TYR A 130 8.74 2.42 -10.14
N PRO A 131 9.36 2.08 -8.98
CA PRO A 131 8.62 1.56 -7.83
C PRO A 131 8.07 2.64 -6.92
N ASP A 132 7.01 2.32 -6.16
CA ASP A 132 6.67 3.02 -4.94
C ASP A 132 7.73 2.75 -3.87
N PHE A 133 7.86 3.66 -2.88
CA PHE A 133 8.70 3.45 -1.70
C PHE A 133 7.88 2.94 -0.52
N GLN A 134 8.52 2.14 0.32
CA GLN A 134 7.90 1.64 1.54
C GLN A 134 8.82 1.83 2.74
N PHE A 135 8.23 2.32 3.84
CA PHE A 135 8.87 2.41 5.16
C PHE A 135 8.15 1.46 6.12
N ILE A 136 8.89 0.79 6.98
CA ILE A 136 8.29 0.09 8.12
C ILE A 136 8.53 0.90 9.39
N ILE A 137 7.43 1.33 10.00
CA ILE A 137 7.40 2.10 11.23
C ILE A 137 6.46 1.39 12.20
N ASN A 138 6.98 0.99 13.35
CA ASN A 138 6.21 0.34 14.42
C ASN A 138 5.33 -0.83 13.94
N GLY A 139 5.87 -1.70 13.06
CA GLY A 139 5.16 -2.86 12.53
C GLY A 139 4.10 -2.56 11.46
N TYR A 140 4.13 -1.37 10.87
CA TYR A 140 3.27 -1.00 9.76
C TYR A 140 4.08 -0.56 8.56
N ILE A 141 3.61 -0.93 7.37
CA ILE A 141 4.19 -0.58 6.08
C ILE A 141 3.50 0.68 5.58
N PHE A 142 4.26 1.75 5.46
CA PHE A 142 3.85 3.05 4.91
C PHE A 142 4.30 3.14 3.47
N THR A 143 3.36 3.19 2.53
CA THR A 143 3.67 3.29 1.09
C THR A 143 3.62 4.73 0.62
N ILE A 144 4.70 5.19 -0.02
CA ILE A 144 4.78 6.46 -0.74
C ILE A 144 4.66 6.14 -2.23
N PRO A 145 3.54 6.52 -2.87
CA PRO A 145 3.35 6.30 -4.29
C PRO A 145 4.41 6.97 -5.15
N LYS A 146 4.73 6.33 -6.26
CA LYS A 146 5.75 6.79 -7.21
C LYS A 146 5.55 8.23 -7.68
N GLU A 147 4.32 8.69 -7.80
CA GLU A 147 3.97 10.05 -8.23
C GLU A 147 4.59 11.14 -7.34
N ASN A 148 4.82 10.84 -6.05
CA ASN A 148 5.47 11.75 -5.10
C ASN A 148 6.82 11.23 -4.56
N ALA A 149 7.22 10.03 -4.94
CA ALA A 149 8.52 9.45 -4.59
C ALA A 149 9.66 9.93 -5.50
N TYR A 150 9.31 10.60 -6.63
CA TYR A 150 10.26 11.07 -7.64
C TYR A 150 10.00 12.51 -8.04
N PHE A 151 10.96 13.11 -8.73
CA PHE A 151 10.87 14.46 -9.28
C PHE A 151 11.67 14.57 -10.60
N ILE A 152 11.36 15.59 -11.40
CA ILE A 152 12.07 15.91 -12.63
C ILE A 152 13.10 17.01 -12.34
N LYS A 153 14.36 16.84 -12.74
CA LYS A 153 15.36 17.91 -12.70
C LYS A 153 15.14 18.87 -13.87
N ASP A 154 15.40 20.16 -13.67
CA ASP A 154 15.22 21.18 -14.71
C ASP A 154 16.07 20.96 -15.95
N ASN A 155 17.24 20.41 -15.77
CA ASN A 155 18.22 20.14 -16.84
C ASN A 155 18.11 18.72 -17.44
N ASP A 156 17.22 17.88 -16.96
CA ASP A 156 16.99 16.53 -17.47
C ASP A 156 15.48 16.18 -17.40
N LYS A 157 14.79 16.42 -18.53
CA LYS A 157 13.34 16.22 -18.64
C LYS A 157 12.93 14.78 -19.00
N GLU A 158 13.90 13.95 -19.38
CA GLU A 158 13.69 12.56 -19.83
C GLU A 158 13.68 11.57 -18.67
N HIS A 159 14.21 11.98 -17.52
CA HIS A 159 14.34 11.09 -16.36
C HIS A 159 13.67 11.63 -15.13
N LEU A 160 13.30 10.68 -14.26
CA LEU A 160 12.81 10.91 -12.91
C LEU A 160 13.90 10.57 -11.91
N TYR A 161 14.06 11.42 -10.92
CA TYR A 161 15.05 11.27 -9.87
C TYR A 161 14.36 10.93 -8.56
N SER A 162 14.81 9.88 -7.87
CA SER A 162 14.23 9.50 -6.59
C SER A 162 14.40 10.62 -5.56
N LYS A 163 13.36 10.79 -4.73
CA LYS A 163 13.47 11.61 -3.50
C LYS A 163 14.21 10.85 -2.39
N ALA A 164 14.36 9.54 -2.49
CA ALA A 164 15.25 8.78 -1.62
C ALA A 164 16.70 9.01 -2.04
N ILE A 165 17.48 9.55 -1.11
CA ILE A 165 18.93 9.81 -1.24
C ILE A 165 19.60 9.04 -0.10
N PHE A 166 20.54 8.18 -0.45
CA PHE A 166 21.27 7.35 0.51
C PHE A 166 22.56 8.02 0.92
N VAL A 167 22.79 8.12 2.21
CA VAL A 167 23.89 8.85 2.83
C VAL A 167 24.39 8.14 4.09
N ASP A 168 25.60 8.47 4.52
CA ASP A 168 26.21 7.91 5.73
C ASP A 168 25.89 8.71 7.00
N THR A 169 25.36 9.94 6.88
CA THR A 169 25.34 10.89 8.00
C THR A 169 23.95 11.20 8.51
N THR A 170 23.25 12.15 7.91
CA THR A 170 21.97 12.63 8.41
C THR A 170 20.81 11.85 7.80
N HIS A 171 19.96 11.28 8.65
CA HIS A 171 18.81 10.51 8.18
C HIS A 171 17.52 11.25 8.50
N LEU A 172 16.65 11.45 7.50
CA LEU A 172 15.37 12.12 7.69
C LEU A 172 14.30 11.63 6.71
N ILE A 173 13.04 11.74 7.13
CA ILE A 173 11.85 11.59 6.31
C ILE A 173 11.28 12.99 6.05
N GLY A 174 11.28 13.38 4.78
CA GLY A 174 10.86 14.71 4.36
C GLY A 174 9.38 14.83 4.02
N SER A 175 9.00 16.00 3.51
CA SER A 175 7.63 16.44 3.28
C SER A 175 6.80 15.55 2.36
N ALA A 176 7.41 14.79 1.46
CA ALA A 176 6.69 13.84 0.59
C ALA A 176 5.86 12.81 1.38
N PHE A 177 6.23 12.52 2.61
CA PHE A 177 5.49 11.64 3.52
C PHE A 177 4.15 12.26 3.96
N PHE A 178 4.12 13.55 4.24
CA PHE A 178 2.97 14.25 4.80
C PHE A 178 1.81 14.47 3.81
N TYR A 179 2.02 14.21 2.52
CA TYR A 179 0.94 14.18 1.52
C TYR A 179 0.02 12.96 1.68
N TYR A 180 0.50 11.91 2.33
CA TYR A 180 -0.21 10.65 2.47
C TYR A 180 -0.59 10.33 3.91
N PHE A 181 0.13 10.94 4.86
CA PHE A 181 -0.05 10.66 6.27
C PHE A 181 -0.19 11.97 7.05
N HIS A 182 -1.41 12.26 7.51
CA HIS A 182 -1.62 13.31 8.49
C HIS A 182 -0.86 12.94 9.76
N SER A 183 0.03 13.81 10.21
CA SER A 183 0.99 13.50 11.28
C SER A 183 0.76 14.40 12.47
N LEU A 184 0.56 13.81 13.65
CA LEU A 184 0.41 14.48 14.94
C LEU A 184 1.72 14.36 15.72
N PHE A 185 2.23 15.50 16.14
CA PHE A 185 3.39 15.68 16.99
C PHE A 185 2.90 15.92 18.42
N ASP A 186 2.91 14.90 19.25
CA ASP A 186 2.33 14.91 20.59
C ASP A 186 3.43 14.91 21.66
N MET A 187 3.65 16.08 22.27
CA MET A 187 4.66 16.25 23.34
C MET A 187 4.18 15.71 24.68
N ASP A 188 2.88 15.50 24.86
CA ASP A 188 2.35 15.00 26.13
C ASP A 188 2.50 13.49 26.23
N SER A 189 2.28 12.77 25.13
CA SER A 189 2.50 11.32 25.06
C SER A 189 3.93 10.93 24.61
N ASN A 190 4.73 11.88 24.17
CA ASN A 190 6.05 11.65 23.59
C ASN A 190 6.01 10.73 22.36
N ASP A 191 5.03 10.96 21.51
CA ASP A 191 4.71 10.14 20.33
C ASP A 191 4.56 10.98 19.08
N LEU A 192 4.87 10.37 17.94
CA LEU A 192 4.34 10.74 16.64
C LEU A 192 3.19 9.79 16.30
N LYS A 193 2.05 10.35 15.89
CA LYS A 193 0.91 9.54 15.44
C LYS A 193 0.62 9.85 13.98
N PHE A 194 0.32 8.79 13.22
CA PHE A 194 0.03 8.89 11.80
C PHE A 194 -1.38 8.41 11.50
N TYR A 195 -2.11 9.20 10.74
CA TYR A 195 -3.40 8.86 10.17
C TYR A 195 -3.29 8.81 8.64
N PRO A 196 -3.53 7.66 7.99
CA PRO A 196 -3.44 7.55 6.55
C PRO A 196 -4.59 8.30 5.87
N LEU A 197 -4.27 9.21 4.95
CA LEU A 197 -5.27 9.90 4.13
C LEU A 197 -5.89 8.96 3.08
N ASN A 198 -5.16 7.90 2.71
CA ASN A 198 -5.66 6.76 1.95
C ASN A 198 -5.25 5.47 2.65
N LYS A 199 -6.22 4.65 3.06
CA LYS A 199 -6.00 3.41 3.82
C LYS A 199 -5.20 2.36 3.05
N ASP A 200 -5.26 2.36 1.71
CA ASP A 200 -4.53 1.42 0.86
C ASP A 200 -3.00 1.60 0.93
N LEU A 201 -2.55 2.74 1.45
CA LEU A 201 -1.13 3.07 1.60
C LEU A 201 -0.54 2.62 2.94
N LEU A 202 -1.37 2.05 3.82
CA LEU A 202 -0.97 1.56 5.12
C LEU A 202 -1.36 0.09 5.26
N GLN A 203 -0.39 -0.75 5.60
CA GLN A 203 -0.61 -2.19 5.85
C GLN A 203 0.11 -2.58 7.14
N LYS A 204 -0.43 -3.57 7.85
CA LYS A 204 0.29 -4.16 8.96
C LYS A 204 1.38 -5.09 8.44
N ASP A 205 2.58 -4.97 8.97
CA ASP A 205 3.70 -5.81 8.56
C ASP A 205 3.42 -7.27 8.95
N GLY A 206 3.63 -8.20 8.02
CA GLY A 206 3.31 -9.62 8.20
C GLY A 206 1.87 -10.03 7.85
N GLU A 207 0.94 -9.10 7.64
CA GLU A 207 -0.34 -9.40 7.02
C GLU A 207 -0.14 -9.50 5.50
N SER A 208 0.07 -10.71 5.00
CA SER A 208 0.09 -10.94 3.56
C SER A 208 -1.32 -10.74 2.99
N ASN A 209 -1.44 -10.12 1.81
CA ASN A 209 -2.69 -10.07 1.05
C ASN A 209 -3.19 -11.46 0.59
N GLU A 210 -2.61 -12.56 1.11
CA GLU A 210 -3.03 -13.94 0.83
C GLU A 210 -4.46 -14.21 1.28
N SER A 211 -4.96 -13.52 2.31
CA SER A 211 -6.36 -13.65 2.73
C SER A 211 -7.34 -13.23 1.62
N ASN A 212 -7.03 -12.20 0.85
CA ASN A 212 -7.86 -11.77 -0.27
C ASN A 212 -7.77 -12.72 -1.47
N ALA A 213 -6.59 -13.26 -1.75
CA ALA A 213 -6.39 -14.24 -2.83
C ALA A 213 -7.13 -15.56 -2.53
N LEU A 214 -7.10 -16.03 -1.28
CA LEU A 214 -7.85 -17.21 -0.84
C LEU A 214 -9.36 -16.98 -0.91
N SER A 215 -9.84 -15.81 -0.48
CA SER A 215 -11.27 -15.46 -0.53
C SER A 215 -11.77 -15.38 -1.98
N ILE A 216 -11.01 -14.76 -2.89
CA ILE A 216 -11.34 -14.68 -4.32
C ILE A 216 -11.32 -16.08 -4.94
N SER A 217 -10.33 -16.92 -4.61
CA SER A 217 -10.24 -18.29 -5.12
C SER A 217 -11.42 -19.14 -4.68
N LEU A 218 -11.87 -19.04 -3.43
CA LEU A 218 -13.04 -19.75 -2.91
C LEU A 218 -14.34 -19.31 -3.57
N ILE A 219 -14.51 -18.01 -3.83
CA ILE A 219 -15.68 -17.47 -4.55
C ILE A 219 -15.69 -17.98 -6.00
N VAL A 220 -14.57 -18.00 -6.69
CA VAL A 220 -14.48 -18.51 -8.07
C VAL A 220 -14.79 -20.00 -8.13
N ILE A 221 -14.20 -20.81 -7.24
CA ILE A 221 -14.45 -22.26 -7.18
C ILE A 221 -15.92 -22.53 -6.84
N GLY A 222 -16.50 -21.82 -5.88
CA GLY A 222 -17.91 -21.92 -5.51
C GLY A 222 -18.85 -21.60 -6.67
N SER A 223 -18.54 -20.57 -7.46
CA SER A 223 -19.31 -20.18 -8.64
C SER A 223 -19.29 -21.23 -9.75
N ILE A 224 -18.13 -21.82 -10.00
CA ILE A 224 -17.97 -22.90 -11.01
C ILE A 224 -18.76 -24.15 -10.57
N ALA A 225 -18.66 -24.54 -9.30
CA ALA A 225 -19.40 -25.67 -8.76
C ALA A 225 -20.92 -25.47 -8.84
N PHE A 226 -21.40 -24.25 -8.57
CA PHE A 226 -22.81 -23.89 -8.67
C PHE A 226 -23.32 -24.01 -10.12
N ILE A 227 -22.57 -23.46 -11.10
CA ILE A 227 -22.92 -23.53 -12.52
C ILE A 227 -22.97 -24.99 -12.98
N ALA A 228 -21.97 -25.80 -12.61
CA ALA A 228 -21.95 -27.23 -12.92
C ALA A 228 -23.15 -27.97 -12.35
N GLY A 229 -23.55 -27.64 -11.11
CA GLY A 229 -24.75 -28.20 -10.46
C GLY A 229 -26.04 -27.86 -11.23
N VAL A 230 -26.19 -26.61 -11.67
CA VAL A 230 -27.35 -26.18 -12.46
C VAL A 230 -27.41 -26.92 -13.81
N ILE A 231 -26.28 -27.03 -14.50
CA ILE A 231 -26.19 -27.75 -15.78
C ILE A 231 -26.58 -29.22 -15.57
N PHE A 232 -26.11 -29.86 -14.50
CA PHE A 232 -26.43 -31.25 -14.20
C PHE A 232 -27.92 -31.45 -13.94
N VAL A 233 -28.57 -30.57 -13.18
CA VAL A 233 -30.01 -30.63 -12.91
C VAL A 233 -30.81 -30.47 -14.21
N VAL A 234 -30.47 -29.50 -15.05
CA VAL A 234 -31.12 -29.26 -16.34
C VAL A 234 -31.00 -30.49 -17.25
N TYR A 235 -29.77 -31.04 -17.34
CA TYR A 235 -29.50 -32.25 -18.13
C TYR A 235 -30.35 -33.44 -17.62
N PHE A 236 -30.44 -33.64 -16.32
CA PHE A 236 -31.22 -34.74 -15.73
C PHE A 236 -32.72 -34.59 -15.97
N VAL A 237 -33.24 -33.36 -15.90
CA VAL A 237 -34.66 -33.07 -16.23
C VAL A 237 -34.92 -33.34 -17.72
N PHE A 238 -33.99 -32.97 -18.61
CA PHE A 238 -34.11 -33.23 -20.03
C PHE A 238 -34.13 -34.75 -20.37
N ILE A 239 -33.27 -35.54 -19.74
CA ILE A 239 -33.26 -37.01 -19.92
C ILE A 239 -34.55 -37.62 -19.40
N LYS A 240 -35.06 -37.20 -18.24
CA LYS A 240 -36.36 -37.71 -17.74
C LYS A 240 -37.52 -37.36 -18.66
N LYS A 241 -37.51 -36.13 -19.23
CA LYS A 241 -38.56 -35.72 -20.18
C LYS A 241 -38.49 -36.52 -21.49
N LYS A 242 -37.28 -36.76 -22.00
CA LYS A 242 -37.07 -37.59 -23.21
C LYS A 242 -37.54 -39.03 -23.02
N LYS A 243 -37.17 -39.70 -21.91
CA LYS A 243 -37.63 -41.05 -21.59
C LYS A 243 -39.15 -41.17 -21.48
N LYS A 244 -39.83 -40.15 -20.92
CA LYS A 244 -41.27 -40.11 -20.82
C LYS A 244 -41.94 -39.97 -22.20
N LEU A 245 -41.31 -39.17 -23.08
CA LEU A 245 -41.81 -39.00 -24.46
C LEU A 245 -41.65 -40.29 -25.28
N ASP A 246 -40.49 -40.96 -25.20
CA ASP A 246 -40.23 -42.22 -25.88
C ASP A 246 -41.17 -43.34 -25.42
N ASN A 247 -41.47 -43.42 -24.10
CA ASN A 247 -42.43 -44.40 -23.57
C ASN A 247 -43.88 -44.15 -24.07
N ASN A 248 -44.31 -42.88 -24.17
CA ASN A 248 -45.62 -42.54 -24.69
C ASN A 248 -45.77 -42.89 -26.19
N LEU A 249 -44.74 -42.64 -26.99
CA LEU A 249 -44.69 -43.02 -28.42
C LEU A 249 -44.77 -44.54 -28.62
N THR A 250 -44.13 -45.31 -27.73
CA THR A 250 -44.18 -46.78 -27.77
C THR A 250 -45.55 -47.33 -27.43
N ILE A 251 -46.27 -46.68 -26.50
CA ILE A 251 -47.65 -47.06 -26.09
C ILE A 251 -48.61 -46.76 -27.23
N GLU A 252 -48.55 -45.60 -27.88
CA GLU A 252 -49.42 -45.25 -29.01
C GLU A 252 -49.18 -46.15 -30.24
N SER A 253 -47.95 -46.58 -30.51
CA SER A 253 -47.65 -47.50 -31.58
C SER A 253 -48.22 -48.91 -31.36
N ASN A 254 -48.20 -49.37 -30.12
CA ASN A 254 -48.75 -50.67 -29.76
C ASN A 254 -50.31 -50.70 -29.77
N GLU A 255 -50.94 -49.60 -29.37
CA GLU A 255 -52.43 -49.47 -29.46
C GLU A 255 -52.88 -49.35 -30.93
N GLY A 256 -52.08 -48.78 -31.81
CA GLY A 256 -52.33 -48.75 -33.27
C GLY A 256 -52.32 -50.14 -33.89
N LEU A 257 -51.36 -50.97 -33.53
CA LEU A 257 -51.22 -52.34 -34.02
C LEU A 257 -52.37 -53.27 -33.56
N ILE A 258 -52.82 -53.13 -32.35
CA ILE A 258 -53.94 -53.95 -31.80
C ILE A 258 -55.24 -53.61 -32.52
N LYS A 259 -55.49 -52.37 -32.90
CA LYS A 259 -56.69 -51.97 -33.66
C LYS A 259 -56.69 -52.38 -35.09
N GLU A 260 -55.59 -52.74 -35.74
CA GLU A 260 -55.51 -53.30 -37.09
C GLU A 260 -55.84 -54.80 -37.07
N GLU A 261 -55.37 -55.55 -36.06
CA GLU A 261 -55.67 -56.99 -35.93
C GLU A 261 -57.19 -57.31 -35.65
N GLU A 262 -57.93 -56.35 -35.06
CA GLU A 262 -59.38 -56.53 -34.82
C GLU A 262 -60.25 -56.23 -36.05
N ARG A 263 -59.68 -55.86 -37.21
CA ARG A 263 -60.41 -55.55 -38.47
C ARG A 263 -60.26 -56.55 -39.61
N GLU A 264 -59.46 -57.60 -39.45
CA GLU A 264 -59.40 -58.74 -40.31
C GLU A 264 -60.31 -59.91 -39.85
#